data_39026736d7ec987bde6c2b0044d8938c
#
_entry.id   39026736d7ec987bde6c2b0044d8938c
#
_cell.length_a   1.000
_cell.length_b   1.000
_cell.length_c   1.000
_cell.angle_alpha   90.00
_cell.angle_beta   90.00
_cell.angle_gamma   90.00
#
_symmetry.space_group_name_H-M   'P 1'
#
loop_
_entity.id
_entity.type
_entity.pdbx_description
1 polymer ?
#
loop_
_entity_poly.entity_id
_entity_poly.type
_entity_poly.pdbx_seq_one_letter_code
_entity_poly.pdbx_strand_id
1 'polypeptide(L)'
;MKLPDGPKTPPFVQTLEWINHPLEFLDNCAHRYGDCFTVKRNNNRRDVYLSNPQAIQEIFTAHPEQFDSGLRNGLLQTLLGQNSISLSLLDRDRHQRQRRLLMPPFHGERMRTYGQVICNITEQVMNQRSIHQPFSVRSTMQEIAMRTILSTVFGLHEGQRSLALRQLLCSLLDSISSPLRSSLIFFRSLQRDLGGWSPWGRFLRQKRQIDQLLYTEIGERRQESDASRTDILSLLMSARDEAGQPMTDVELRDQLMTLLLAGHETTASALAWALYWVEQLPEVRDKLLQELSTLSPDSEPTAINRLPYLSAVCQETLRIYPIALICS
;
A
#
# COMPACT_ATOMS: atom_id res chain seq x y z
N MET A 1 -27.66 -7.74 20.33
CA MET A 1 -26.66 -6.77 20.85
C MET A 1 -27.02 -5.40 20.31
N LYS A 2 -27.10 -4.35 21.14
CA LYS A 2 -27.41 -2.99 20.69
C LYS A 2 -26.11 -2.36 20.19
N LEU A 3 -26.10 -1.84 18.95
CA LEU A 3 -24.92 -1.13 18.42
C LEU A 3 -24.74 0.22 19.15
N PRO A 4 -23.50 0.72 19.23
CA PRO A 4 -23.21 2.05 19.74
C PRO A 4 -24.04 3.13 19.02
N ASP A 5 -24.33 4.21 19.71
CA ASP A 5 -25.02 5.35 19.11
C ASP A 5 -24.17 6.03 18.05
N GLY A 6 -24.80 6.82 17.17
CA GLY A 6 -24.09 7.50 16.08
C GLY A 6 -24.97 8.50 15.34
N PRO A 7 -24.47 9.14 14.27
CA PRO A 7 -25.20 10.15 13.52
C PRO A 7 -26.56 9.65 13.07
N LYS A 8 -27.58 10.52 13.24
CA LYS A 8 -28.96 10.23 12.83
C LYS A 8 -29.29 10.74 11.43
N THR A 9 -28.35 11.45 10.80
CA THR A 9 -28.49 11.94 9.42
C THR A 9 -28.66 10.77 8.44
N PRO A 10 -29.29 11.00 7.27
CA PRO A 10 -29.43 9.94 6.27
C PRO A 10 -28.09 9.35 5.85
N PRO A 11 -28.02 8.04 5.53
CA PRO A 11 -26.75 7.37 5.20
C PRO A 11 -25.97 8.03 4.06
N PHE A 12 -26.66 8.59 3.09
CA PHE A 12 -26.03 9.26 1.97
C PHE A 12 -25.32 10.56 2.40
N VAL A 13 -25.89 11.31 3.35
CA VAL A 13 -25.29 12.54 3.92
C VAL A 13 -24.02 12.16 4.67
N GLN A 14 -24.10 11.14 5.55
CA GLN A 14 -22.92 10.63 6.27
C GLN A 14 -21.81 10.20 5.31
N THR A 15 -22.16 9.59 4.18
CA THR A 15 -21.19 9.18 3.15
C THR A 15 -20.55 10.39 2.47
N LEU A 16 -21.31 11.44 2.17
CA LEU A 16 -20.78 12.67 1.56
C LEU A 16 -19.86 13.44 2.53
N GLU A 17 -20.25 13.58 3.79
CA GLU A 17 -19.42 14.20 4.83
C GLU A 17 -18.11 13.44 4.99
N TRP A 18 -18.18 12.12 5.06
CA TRP A 18 -16.98 11.27 5.15
C TRP A 18 -16.07 11.36 3.93
N ILE A 19 -16.59 11.55 2.70
CA ILE A 19 -15.80 11.70 1.49
C ILE A 19 -15.11 13.07 1.43
N ASN A 20 -15.84 14.14 1.78
CA ASN A 20 -15.35 15.50 1.62
C ASN A 20 -14.47 15.95 2.79
N HIS A 21 -14.83 15.58 4.01
CA HIS A 21 -14.17 16.01 5.25
C HIS A 21 -14.01 14.83 6.24
N PRO A 22 -13.22 13.78 5.89
CA PRO A 22 -13.19 12.54 6.67
C PRO A 22 -12.71 12.75 8.11
N LEU A 23 -11.68 13.56 8.34
CA LEU A 23 -11.14 13.82 9.68
C LEU A 23 -12.15 14.58 10.54
N GLU A 24 -12.64 15.69 10.01
CA GLU A 24 -13.60 16.53 10.71
C GLU A 24 -14.90 15.75 11.06
N PHE A 25 -15.37 14.92 10.13
CA PHE A 25 -16.54 14.06 10.36
C PHE A 25 -16.29 13.05 11.48
N LEU A 26 -15.14 12.39 11.51
CA LEU A 26 -14.80 11.41 12.54
C LEU A 26 -14.58 12.08 13.90
N ASP A 27 -13.89 13.21 13.94
CA ASP A 27 -13.65 13.99 15.17
C ASP A 27 -14.97 14.49 15.77
N ASN A 28 -15.86 15.04 14.96
CA ASN A 28 -17.18 15.47 15.39
C ASN A 28 -18.02 14.30 15.93
N CYS A 29 -17.91 13.13 15.32
CA CYS A 29 -18.56 11.92 15.82
C CYS A 29 -17.97 11.47 17.16
N ALA A 30 -16.65 11.44 17.30
CA ALA A 30 -15.96 11.06 18.53
C ALA A 30 -16.29 12.03 19.67
N HIS A 31 -16.26 13.34 19.43
CA HIS A 31 -16.66 14.35 20.41
C HIS A 31 -18.11 14.21 20.88
N ARG A 32 -19.03 13.82 19.99
CA ARG A 32 -20.46 13.75 20.29
C ARG A 32 -20.91 12.42 20.89
N TYR A 33 -20.32 11.31 20.43
CA TYR A 33 -20.77 9.95 20.76
C TYR A 33 -19.74 9.15 21.58
N GLY A 34 -18.55 9.72 21.80
CA GLY A 34 -17.42 9.06 22.48
C GLY A 34 -16.59 8.19 21.56
N ASP A 35 -15.67 7.44 22.16
CA ASP A 35 -14.64 6.62 21.48
C ASP A 35 -15.19 5.44 20.66
N CYS A 36 -16.49 5.20 20.74
CA CYS A 36 -17.14 4.10 20.02
C CYS A 36 -18.49 4.57 19.46
N PHE A 37 -18.60 4.65 18.13
CA PHE A 37 -19.82 5.12 17.47
C PHE A 37 -20.10 4.36 16.18
N THR A 38 -21.34 4.40 15.71
CA THR A 38 -21.81 3.69 14.51
C THR A 38 -22.14 4.66 13.38
N VAL A 39 -21.52 4.48 12.22
CA VAL A 39 -21.81 5.22 10.98
C VAL A 39 -22.61 4.31 10.03
N LYS A 40 -23.66 4.86 9.44
CA LYS A 40 -24.51 4.15 8.47
C LYS A 40 -24.03 4.44 7.06
N ARG A 41 -23.78 3.41 6.27
CA ARG A 41 -23.41 3.51 4.85
C ARG A 41 -24.60 3.27 3.93
N ASN A 42 -24.51 3.74 2.69
CA ASN A 42 -25.59 3.69 1.70
C ASN A 42 -26.16 2.28 1.43
N ASN A 43 -25.42 1.22 1.67
CA ASN A 43 -25.86 -0.15 1.39
C ASN A 43 -26.42 -0.86 2.62
N ASN A 44 -27.06 -0.14 3.55
CA ASN A 44 -27.53 -0.65 4.83
C ASN A 44 -26.39 -1.23 5.72
N ARG A 45 -25.14 -1.01 5.32
CA ARG A 45 -23.94 -1.38 6.08
C ARG A 45 -23.81 -0.42 7.27
N ARG A 46 -23.38 -0.95 8.38
CA ARG A 46 -23.09 -0.20 9.62
C ARG A 46 -21.66 -0.45 10.00
N ASP A 47 -20.87 0.61 10.00
CA ASP A 47 -19.48 0.58 10.43
C ASP A 47 -19.39 1.11 11.85
N VAL A 48 -18.79 0.34 12.76
CA VAL A 48 -18.50 0.77 14.13
C VAL A 48 -17.08 1.28 14.17
N TYR A 49 -16.91 2.54 14.54
CA TYR A 49 -15.62 3.18 14.69
C TYR A 49 -15.18 3.14 16.15
N LEU A 50 -13.91 2.82 16.35
CA LEU A 50 -13.28 2.75 17.66
C LEU A 50 -12.02 3.61 17.64
N SER A 51 -11.89 4.53 18.59
CA SER A 51 -10.70 5.38 18.78
C SER A 51 -10.02 5.12 20.13
N ASN A 52 -10.61 4.32 21.02
CA ASN A 52 -10.01 3.96 22.30
C ASN A 52 -8.76 3.09 22.11
N PRO A 53 -7.57 3.50 22.62
CA PRO A 53 -6.31 2.76 22.41
C PRO A 53 -6.36 1.33 22.95
N GLN A 54 -7.03 1.08 24.08
CA GLN A 54 -7.13 -0.26 24.65
C GLN A 54 -7.98 -1.19 23.78
N ALA A 55 -9.14 -0.68 23.31
CA ALA A 55 -10.00 -1.44 22.40
C ALA A 55 -9.30 -1.72 21.06
N ILE A 56 -8.52 -0.77 20.55
CA ILE A 56 -7.69 -0.97 19.35
C ILE A 56 -6.65 -2.06 19.61
N GLN A 57 -5.95 -2.00 20.73
CA GLN A 57 -4.97 -3.01 21.12
C GLN A 57 -5.61 -4.40 21.24
N GLU A 58 -6.76 -4.51 21.90
CA GLU A 58 -7.50 -5.77 22.02
C GLU A 58 -7.84 -6.37 20.64
N ILE A 59 -8.32 -5.55 19.70
CA ILE A 59 -8.63 -6.00 18.34
C ILE A 59 -7.38 -6.50 17.62
N PHE A 60 -6.27 -5.75 17.68
CA PHE A 60 -5.04 -6.11 16.95
C PHE A 60 -4.27 -7.28 17.59
N THR A 61 -4.48 -7.54 18.88
CA THR A 61 -3.85 -8.67 19.59
C THR A 61 -4.79 -9.86 19.76
N ALA A 62 -6.06 -9.73 19.38
CA ALA A 62 -7.04 -10.80 19.47
C ALA A 62 -6.69 -11.99 18.59
N HIS A 63 -7.16 -13.15 19.00
CA HIS A 63 -6.97 -14.36 18.19
C HIS A 63 -7.67 -14.20 16.83
N PRO A 64 -7.02 -14.56 15.71
CA PRO A 64 -7.59 -14.38 14.35
C PRO A 64 -8.99 -15.00 14.16
N GLU A 65 -9.39 -15.92 15.03
CA GLU A 65 -10.71 -16.56 14.98
C GLU A 65 -11.86 -15.68 15.49
N GLN A 66 -11.54 -14.61 16.20
CA GLN A 66 -12.56 -13.73 16.79
C GLN A 66 -13.06 -12.67 15.83
N PHE A 67 -12.29 -12.36 14.78
CA PHE A 67 -12.61 -11.35 13.80
C PHE A 67 -12.55 -11.90 12.37
N ASP A 68 -13.59 -11.64 11.62
CA ASP A 68 -13.64 -11.89 10.19
C ASP A 68 -13.25 -10.59 9.47
N SER A 69 -11.95 -10.44 9.25
CA SER A 69 -11.41 -9.26 8.58
C SER A 69 -11.44 -9.46 7.07
N GLY A 70 -12.23 -8.65 6.36
CA GLY A 70 -12.29 -8.68 4.91
C GLY A 70 -12.73 -7.35 4.32
N LEU A 71 -11.86 -6.76 3.51
CA LEU A 71 -12.21 -5.57 2.71
C LEU A 71 -13.23 -5.94 1.64
N ARG A 72 -14.52 -5.83 1.93
CA ARG A 72 -15.60 -5.95 0.95
C ARG A 72 -15.75 -4.69 0.10
N ASN A 73 -14.70 -4.28 -0.57
CA ASN A 73 -14.75 -3.14 -1.47
C ASN A 73 -14.71 -3.64 -2.93
N GLY A 74 -15.82 -3.48 -3.64
CA GLY A 74 -15.95 -3.96 -5.03
C GLY A 74 -14.92 -3.36 -6.00
N LEU A 75 -14.44 -2.13 -5.75
CA LEU A 75 -13.37 -1.53 -6.56
C LEU A 75 -12.03 -2.23 -6.29
N LEU A 76 -11.66 -2.39 -5.02
CA LEU A 76 -10.43 -3.10 -4.65
C LEU A 76 -10.47 -4.53 -5.17
N GLN A 77 -11.59 -5.21 -5.09
CA GLN A 77 -11.76 -6.54 -5.67
C GLN A 77 -11.58 -6.52 -7.19
N THR A 78 -12.10 -5.51 -7.88
CA THR A 78 -11.92 -5.37 -9.33
C THR A 78 -10.46 -5.09 -9.68
N LEU A 79 -9.76 -4.30 -8.88
CA LEU A 79 -8.37 -3.91 -9.11
C LEU A 79 -7.39 -5.03 -8.77
N LEU A 80 -7.47 -5.54 -7.54
CA LEU A 80 -6.53 -6.51 -6.99
C LEU A 80 -6.80 -7.95 -7.46
N GLY A 81 -8.05 -8.26 -7.78
CA GLY A 81 -8.50 -9.62 -8.09
C GLY A 81 -9.01 -10.36 -6.84
N GLN A 82 -9.72 -11.46 -7.07
CA GLN A 82 -10.36 -12.23 -5.99
C GLN A 82 -9.39 -13.02 -5.13
N ASN A 83 -8.18 -13.26 -5.64
CA ASN A 83 -7.14 -14.04 -4.95
C ASN A 83 -6.16 -13.16 -4.17
N SER A 84 -6.34 -11.83 -4.15
CA SER A 84 -5.52 -10.94 -3.34
C SER A 84 -5.59 -11.32 -1.86
N ILE A 85 -4.45 -11.33 -1.19
CA ILE A 85 -4.38 -11.61 0.26
C ILE A 85 -5.23 -10.64 1.07
N SER A 86 -5.34 -9.38 0.65
CA SER A 86 -6.17 -8.37 1.29
C SER A 86 -7.68 -8.60 1.16
N LEU A 87 -8.11 -9.49 0.26
CA LEU A 87 -9.51 -9.83 0.03
C LEU A 87 -9.86 -11.27 0.45
N SER A 88 -8.87 -12.13 0.56
CA SER A 88 -9.03 -13.55 0.94
C SER A 88 -9.34 -13.76 2.42
N LEU A 89 -9.42 -12.71 3.20
CA LEU A 89 -9.75 -12.73 4.62
C LEU A 89 -11.16 -13.32 4.93
N LEU A 90 -12.02 -13.43 3.90
CA LEU A 90 -13.31 -14.12 3.99
C LEU A 90 -13.17 -15.65 3.95
N ASP A 91 -12.01 -16.15 3.49
CA ASP A 91 -11.64 -17.55 3.47
C ASP A 91 -10.32 -17.71 4.24
N ARG A 92 -10.45 -18.11 5.49
CA ARG A 92 -9.33 -18.18 6.45
C ARG A 92 -8.22 -19.10 5.97
N ASP A 93 -8.56 -20.27 5.49
CA ASP A 93 -7.57 -21.27 5.06
C ASP A 93 -6.79 -20.74 3.87
N ARG A 94 -7.49 -20.13 2.94
CA ARG A 94 -6.89 -19.47 1.78
C ARG A 94 -5.98 -18.30 2.18
N HIS A 95 -6.43 -17.45 3.09
CA HIS A 95 -5.62 -16.35 3.61
C HIS A 95 -4.34 -16.87 4.27
N GLN A 96 -4.43 -17.88 5.13
CA GLN A 96 -3.27 -18.45 5.78
C GLN A 96 -2.31 -19.10 4.78
N ARG A 97 -2.84 -19.84 3.80
CA ARG A 97 -2.04 -20.39 2.70
C ARG A 97 -1.28 -19.30 1.95
N GLN A 98 -1.98 -18.24 1.52
CA GLN A 98 -1.36 -17.12 0.80
C GLN A 98 -0.32 -16.39 1.66
N ARG A 99 -0.61 -16.14 2.93
CA ARG A 99 0.33 -15.50 3.84
C ARG A 99 1.61 -16.32 3.99
N ARG A 100 1.52 -17.64 4.15
CA ARG A 100 2.71 -18.51 4.24
C ARG A 100 3.56 -18.48 2.97
N LEU A 101 2.93 -18.42 1.80
CA LEU A 101 3.64 -18.32 0.52
C LEU A 101 4.28 -16.94 0.30
N LEU A 102 3.63 -15.86 0.78
CA LEU A 102 4.08 -14.48 0.59
C LEU A 102 5.16 -14.03 1.60
N MET A 103 5.20 -14.59 2.81
CA MET A 103 6.08 -14.09 3.87
C MET A 103 7.59 -14.33 3.63
N PRO A 104 8.05 -15.47 3.08
CA PRO A 104 9.48 -15.77 2.96
C PRO A 104 10.30 -14.70 2.21
N PRO A 105 9.82 -14.07 1.12
CA PRO A 105 10.55 -12.99 0.45
C PRO A 105 10.87 -11.77 1.33
N PHE A 106 10.15 -11.56 2.43
CA PHE A 106 10.29 -10.37 3.28
C PHE A 106 11.11 -10.59 4.55
N HIS A 107 11.87 -11.68 4.64
CA HIS A 107 12.67 -12.02 5.82
C HIS A 107 14.13 -12.33 5.49
N GLY A 108 14.97 -12.22 6.52
CA GLY A 108 16.35 -12.68 6.51
C GLY A 108 17.28 -11.87 5.58
N GLU A 109 18.16 -12.58 4.91
CA GLU A 109 19.22 -12.00 4.07
C GLU A 109 18.70 -11.21 2.87
N ARG A 110 17.48 -11.51 2.41
CA ARG A 110 16.84 -10.78 1.31
C ARG A 110 16.60 -9.32 1.64
N MET A 111 16.29 -9.00 2.89
CA MET A 111 16.13 -7.61 3.33
C MET A 111 17.43 -6.80 3.18
N ARG A 112 18.60 -7.47 3.30
CA ARG A 112 19.90 -6.86 3.00
C ARG A 112 20.03 -6.49 1.53
N THR A 113 19.70 -7.44 0.64
CA THR A 113 19.71 -7.21 -0.81
C THR A 113 18.76 -6.08 -1.21
N TYR A 114 17.55 -6.06 -0.66
CA TYR A 114 16.60 -4.96 -0.92
C TYR A 114 17.12 -3.64 -0.39
N GLY A 115 17.78 -3.62 0.77
CA GLY A 115 18.42 -2.41 1.31
C GLY A 115 19.42 -1.81 0.32
N GLN A 116 20.27 -2.64 -0.30
CA GLN A 116 21.22 -2.17 -1.32
C GLN A 116 20.51 -1.62 -2.56
N VAL A 117 19.46 -2.29 -3.02
CA VAL A 117 18.63 -1.83 -4.15
C VAL A 117 18.01 -0.45 -3.83
N ILE A 118 17.47 -0.27 -2.62
CA ILE A 118 16.87 0.99 -2.17
C ILE A 118 17.91 2.12 -2.16
N CYS A 119 19.10 1.88 -1.60
CA CYS A 119 20.18 2.87 -1.59
C CYS A 119 20.57 3.29 -3.01
N ASN A 120 20.84 2.31 -3.88
CA ASN A 120 21.25 2.59 -5.27
C ASN A 120 20.17 3.38 -6.04
N ILE A 121 18.89 3.02 -5.90
CA ILE A 121 17.79 3.73 -6.56
C ILE A 121 17.65 5.14 -5.99
N THR A 122 17.76 5.30 -4.67
CA THR A 122 17.68 6.61 -4.02
C THR A 122 18.77 7.53 -4.53
N GLU A 123 20.01 7.06 -4.56
CA GLU A 123 21.15 7.81 -5.11
C GLU A 123 20.94 8.20 -6.57
N GLN A 124 20.52 7.26 -7.40
CA GLN A 124 20.26 7.53 -8.82
C GLN A 124 19.19 8.60 -9.02
N VAL A 125 18.09 8.53 -8.26
CA VAL A 125 17.00 9.50 -8.37
C VAL A 125 17.42 10.86 -7.82
N MET A 126 18.14 10.90 -6.70
CA MET A 126 18.59 12.15 -6.08
C MET A 126 19.67 12.84 -6.92
N ASN A 127 20.61 12.09 -7.51
CA ASN A 127 21.65 12.63 -8.39
C ASN A 127 21.11 13.26 -9.68
N GLN A 128 19.87 12.95 -10.08
CA GLN A 128 19.19 13.61 -11.19
C GLN A 128 18.60 14.97 -10.79
N ARG A 129 18.60 15.33 -9.51
CA ARG A 129 18.10 16.61 -9.01
C ARG A 129 19.23 17.64 -9.00
N SER A 130 18.96 18.79 -9.61
CA SER A 130 19.94 19.88 -9.62
C SER A 130 19.96 20.55 -8.25
N ILE A 131 21.17 20.77 -7.72
CA ILE A 131 21.39 21.58 -6.53
C ILE A 131 20.90 23.00 -6.87
N HIS A 132 20.23 23.67 -5.94
CA HIS A 132 19.64 25.03 -6.08
C HIS A 132 18.37 25.11 -6.96
N GLN A 133 17.81 23.98 -7.41
CA GLN A 133 16.49 23.99 -8.04
C GLN A 133 15.46 23.31 -7.13
N PRO A 134 14.30 23.96 -6.88
CA PRO A 134 13.25 23.34 -6.09
C PRO A 134 12.67 22.13 -6.84
N PHE A 135 12.38 21.07 -6.10
CA PHE A 135 11.73 19.88 -6.64
C PHE A 135 10.56 19.43 -5.75
N SER A 136 9.62 18.70 -6.32
CA SER A 136 8.53 18.12 -5.56
C SER A 136 9.01 16.89 -4.80
N VAL A 137 9.05 16.99 -3.47
CA VAL A 137 9.42 15.87 -2.58
C VAL A 137 8.51 14.68 -2.83
N ARG A 138 7.18 14.89 -2.87
CA ARG A 138 6.22 13.80 -3.08
C ARG A 138 6.48 13.05 -4.38
N SER A 139 6.62 13.73 -5.51
CA SER A 139 6.86 13.06 -6.79
C SER A 139 8.20 12.32 -6.83
N THR A 140 9.21 12.84 -6.14
CA THR A 140 10.50 12.17 -6.01
C THR A 140 10.40 10.90 -5.15
N MET A 141 9.67 10.95 -4.04
CA MET A 141 9.45 9.77 -3.20
C MET A 141 8.58 8.72 -3.91
N GLN A 142 7.59 9.14 -4.71
CA GLN A 142 6.81 8.23 -5.56
C GLN A 142 7.70 7.55 -6.61
N GLU A 143 8.65 8.27 -7.21
CA GLU A 143 9.60 7.69 -8.15
C GLU A 143 10.51 6.66 -7.49
N ILE A 144 11.08 6.97 -6.32
CA ILE A 144 11.92 6.04 -5.55
C ILE A 144 11.11 4.79 -5.16
N ALA A 145 9.93 4.96 -4.59
CA ALA A 145 9.08 3.84 -4.18
C ALA A 145 8.69 2.94 -5.37
N MET A 146 8.30 3.53 -6.50
CA MET A 146 7.92 2.78 -7.69
C MET A 146 9.09 2.00 -8.29
N ARG A 147 10.26 2.63 -8.45
CA ARG A 147 11.47 1.94 -8.94
C ARG A 147 11.88 0.81 -8.00
N THR A 148 11.82 1.04 -6.70
CA THR A 148 12.12 0.02 -5.68
C THR A 148 11.21 -1.18 -5.82
N ILE A 149 9.89 -0.96 -5.94
CA ILE A 149 8.93 -2.06 -6.09
C ILE A 149 9.16 -2.81 -7.39
N LEU A 150 9.32 -2.13 -8.52
CA LEU A 150 9.56 -2.78 -9.81
C LEU A 150 10.85 -3.60 -9.81
N SER A 151 11.89 -3.10 -9.15
CA SER A 151 13.16 -3.81 -9.02
C SER A 151 13.06 -5.01 -8.08
N THR A 152 12.47 -4.85 -6.89
CA THR A 152 12.43 -5.91 -5.88
C THR A 152 11.36 -6.97 -6.17
N VAL A 153 10.21 -6.55 -6.71
CA VAL A 153 9.11 -7.48 -7.00
C VAL A 153 9.31 -8.23 -8.30
N PHE A 154 9.78 -7.53 -9.35
CA PHE A 154 9.90 -8.12 -10.69
C PHE A 154 11.36 -8.26 -11.17
N GLY A 155 12.35 -7.74 -10.45
CA GLY A 155 13.71 -7.65 -10.99
C GLY A 155 13.80 -6.77 -12.23
N LEU A 156 12.85 -5.87 -12.45
CA LEU A 156 12.83 -4.96 -13.59
C LEU A 156 13.57 -3.66 -13.21
N HIS A 157 14.81 -3.54 -13.62
CA HIS A 157 15.62 -2.36 -13.33
C HIS A 157 15.39 -1.26 -14.38
N GLU A 158 15.51 -1.59 -15.66
CA GLU A 158 15.36 -0.68 -16.81
C GLU A 158 14.72 -1.40 -18.00
N GLY A 159 14.19 -0.62 -18.97
CA GLY A 159 13.64 -1.13 -20.22
C GLY A 159 12.21 -0.68 -20.50
N GLN A 160 11.74 -0.94 -21.72
CA GLN A 160 10.42 -0.48 -22.18
C GLN A 160 9.26 -1.02 -21.31
N ARG A 161 9.35 -2.28 -20.84
CA ARG A 161 8.31 -2.90 -20.00
C ARG A 161 8.23 -2.23 -18.64
N SER A 162 9.37 -1.96 -17.98
CA SER A 162 9.43 -1.24 -16.71
C SER A 162 8.83 0.16 -16.85
N LEU A 163 9.16 0.90 -17.91
CA LEU A 163 8.62 2.22 -18.21
C LEU A 163 7.10 2.16 -18.45
N ALA A 164 6.62 1.23 -19.26
CA ALA A 164 5.19 1.08 -19.56
C ALA A 164 4.39 0.73 -18.30
N LEU A 165 4.88 -0.22 -17.49
CA LEU A 165 4.23 -0.63 -16.25
C LEU A 165 4.18 0.53 -15.24
N ARG A 166 5.30 1.28 -15.10
CA ARG A 166 5.37 2.47 -14.26
C ARG A 166 4.35 3.54 -14.68
N GLN A 167 4.30 3.87 -15.97
CA GLN A 167 3.38 4.89 -16.48
C GLN A 167 1.91 4.50 -16.27
N LEU A 168 1.56 3.25 -16.55
CA LEU A 168 0.21 2.74 -16.35
C LEU A 168 -0.19 2.72 -14.88
N LEU A 169 0.71 2.27 -13.99
CA LEU A 169 0.46 2.23 -12.55
C LEU A 169 0.32 3.64 -11.96
N CYS A 170 1.22 4.57 -12.26
CA CYS A 170 1.10 5.95 -11.81
C CYS A 170 -0.22 6.57 -12.27
N SER A 171 -0.55 6.45 -13.57
CA SER A 171 -1.82 6.96 -14.10
C SER A 171 -3.06 6.32 -13.47
N LEU A 172 -3.01 5.02 -13.15
CA LEU A 172 -4.08 4.32 -12.46
C LEU A 172 -4.25 4.85 -11.03
N LEU A 173 -3.15 4.98 -10.29
CA LEU A 173 -3.14 5.46 -8.91
C LEU A 173 -3.60 6.91 -8.80
N ASP A 174 -3.12 7.79 -9.68
CA ASP A 174 -3.59 9.19 -9.77
C ASP A 174 -5.09 9.27 -10.05
N SER A 175 -5.59 8.33 -10.87
CA SER A 175 -7.02 8.26 -11.18
C SER A 175 -7.86 7.86 -9.95
N ILE A 176 -7.34 7.06 -9.05
CA ILE A 176 -8.02 6.62 -7.82
C ILE A 176 -7.89 7.67 -6.71
N SER A 177 -6.76 8.36 -6.64
CA SER A 177 -6.47 9.35 -5.58
C SER A 177 -7.20 10.68 -5.77
N SER A 178 -7.76 10.96 -6.95
CA SER A 178 -8.53 12.19 -7.20
C SER A 178 -9.88 12.16 -6.48
N PRO A 179 -10.24 13.18 -5.66
CA PRO A 179 -11.51 13.23 -4.90
C PRO A 179 -12.76 13.03 -5.77
N LEU A 180 -12.79 13.62 -6.96
CA LEU A 180 -13.90 13.45 -7.90
C LEU A 180 -13.99 12.04 -8.48
N ARG A 181 -12.85 11.36 -8.66
CA ARG A 181 -12.80 10.01 -9.23
C ARG A 181 -12.91 8.92 -8.16
N SER A 182 -12.55 9.23 -6.93
CA SER A 182 -12.79 8.34 -5.78
C SER A 182 -14.28 8.12 -5.53
N SER A 183 -15.16 9.02 -6.02
CA SER A 183 -16.60 8.79 -6.02
C SER A 183 -17.02 7.51 -6.75
N LEU A 184 -16.25 7.05 -7.75
CA LEU A 184 -16.46 5.76 -8.41
C LEU A 184 -16.38 4.58 -7.45
N ILE A 185 -15.60 4.72 -6.36
CA ILE A 185 -15.45 3.70 -5.32
C ILE A 185 -16.75 3.55 -4.53
N PHE A 186 -17.42 4.68 -4.27
CA PHE A 186 -18.56 4.74 -3.35
C PHE A 186 -19.92 4.60 -4.05
N PHE A 187 -19.99 4.98 -5.34
CA PHE A 187 -21.24 4.96 -6.08
C PHE A 187 -21.23 3.91 -7.19
N ARG A 188 -21.82 2.76 -6.91
CA ARG A 188 -21.91 1.62 -7.85
C ARG A 188 -22.63 1.96 -9.17
N SER A 189 -23.50 2.97 -9.15
CA SER A 189 -24.18 3.49 -10.35
C SER A 189 -23.24 4.13 -11.37
N LEU A 190 -22.07 4.62 -10.90
CA LEU A 190 -21.02 5.20 -11.75
C LEU A 190 -20.08 4.14 -12.34
N GLN A 191 -20.16 2.90 -11.88
CA GLN A 191 -19.35 1.77 -12.35
C GLN A 191 -19.94 1.14 -13.61
N ARG A 192 -20.24 1.98 -14.62
CA ARG A 192 -20.73 1.55 -15.92
C ARG A 192 -19.64 1.70 -16.98
N ASP A 193 -19.35 0.63 -17.69
CA ASP A 193 -18.45 0.66 -18.85
C ASP A 193 -19.18 1.23 -20.07
N LEU A 194 -19.01 2.52 -20.29
CA LEU A 194 -19.51 3.21 -21.50
C LEU A 194 -18.33 3.50 -22.47
N GLY A 195 -17.39 2.60 -22.55
CA GLY A 195 -16.21 2.73 -23.38
C GLY A 195 -15.23 3.81 -22.91
N GLY A 196 -14.49 4.43 -23.85
CA GLY A 196 -13.47 5.44 -23.59
C GLY A 196 -13.95 6.72 -22.92
N TRP A 197 -15.23 6.96 -23.02
CA TRP A 197 -15.87 8.18 -22.51
C TRP A 197 -16.09 8.13 -20.99
N SER A 198 -16.32 6.94 -20.42
CA SER A 198 -16.56 6.82 -18.98
C SER A 198 -15.26 6.69 -18.19
N PRO A 199 -15.16 7.30 -17.00
CA PRO A 199 -14.03 7.09 -16.09
C PRO A 199 -13.83 5.63 -15.73
N TRP A 200 -14.93 4.88 -15.52
CA TRP A 200 -14.90 3.46 -15.25
C TRP A 200 -14.35 2.64 -16.42
N GLY A 201 -14.79 2.92 -17.64
CA GLY A 201 -14.26 2.25 -18.83
C GLY A 201 -12.77 2.55 -19.06
N ARG A 202 -12.27 3.76 -18.73
CA ARG A 202 -10.84 4.09 -18.77
C ARG A 202 -10.06 3.29 -17.73
N PHE A 203 -10.56 3.22 -16.49
CA PHE A 203 -10.00 2.41 -15.42
C PHE A 203 -9.88 0.92 -15.83
N LEU A 204 -10.94 0.33 -16.39
CA LEU A 204 -10.92 -1.06 -16.83
C LEU A 204 -9.94 -1.32 -17.99
N ARG A 205 -9.73 -0.36 -18.87
CA ARG A 205 -8.72 -0.48 -19.94
C ARG A 205 -7.30 -0.42 -19.40
N GLN A 206 -7.00 0.54 -18.53
CA GLN A 206 -5.68 0.63 -17.89
C GLN A 206 -5.39 -0.65 -17.10
N LYS A 207 -6.36 -1.13 -16.33
CA LYS A 207 -6.24 -2.41 -15.62
C LYS A 207 -5.91 -3.56 -16.58
N ARG A 208 -6.64 -3.70 -17.69
CA ARG A 208 -6.37 -4.75 -18.68
C ARG A 208 -4.96 -4.67 -19.27
N GLN A 209 -4.46 -3.47 -19.53
CA GLN A 209 -3.09 -3.28 -20.03
C GLN A 209 -2.04 -3.71 -18.97
N ILE A 210 -2.27 -3.35 -17.70
CA ILE A 210 -1.40 -3.80 -16.60
C ILE A 210 -1.46 -5.32 -16.48
N ASP A 211 -2.66 -5.91 -16.46
CA ASP A 211 -2.84 -7.36 -16.38
C ASP A 211 -2.08 -8.08 -17.51
N GLN A 212 -2.16 -7.57 -18.72
CA GLN A 212 -1.46 -8.13 -19.87
C GLN A 212 0.05 -8.12 -19.68
N LEU A 213 0.62 -7.00 -19.18
CA LEU A 213 2.05 -6.93 -18.89
C LEU A 213 2.47 -7.90 -17.79
N LEU A 214 1.66 -8.04 -16.73
CA LEU A 214 1.93 -8.96 -15.63
C LEU A 214 1.87 -10.42 -16.08
N TYR A 215 0.84 -10.81 -16.84
CA TYR A 215 0.73 -12.17 -17.36
C TYR A 215 1.83 -12.49 -18.39
N THR A 216 2.25 -11.51 -19.18
CA THR A 216 3.39 -11.69 -20.10
C THR A 216 4.67 -11.97 -19.32
N GLU A 217 4.95 -11.17 -18.25
CA GLU A 217 6.10 -11.39 -17.39
C GLU A 217 6.07 -12.76 -16.70
N ILE A 218 4.93 -13.15 -16.14
CA ILE A 218 4.75 -14.46 -15.50
C ILE A 218 4.98 -15.58 -16.51
N GLY A 219 4.43 -15.47 -17.73
CA GLY A 219 4.55 -16.49 -18.78
C GLY A 219 5.97 -16.66 -19.28
N GLU A 220 6.69 -15.57 -19.53
CA GLU A 220 8.10 -15.62 -19.94
C GLU A 220 8.97 -16.28 -18.87
N ARG A 221 8.78 -15.92 -17.60
CA ARG A 221 9.54 -16.50 -16.49
C ARG A 221 9.26 -17.97 -16.25
N ARG A 222 8.06 -18.45 -16.56
CA ARG A 222 7.79 -19.89 -16.50
C ARG A 222 8.55 -20.68 -17.57
N GLN A 223 8.92 -20.03 -18.67
CA GLN A 223 9.71 -20.63 -19.74
C GLN A 223 11.22 -20.52 -19.47
N GLU A 224 11.65 -19.44 -18.82
CA GLU A 224 13.03 -19.19 -18.43
C GLU A 224 13.30 -19.78 -17.04
N SER A 225 13.93 -20.96 -16.98
CA SER A 225 14.33 -21.57 -15.69
C SER A 225 15.60 -20.92 -15.14
N ASP A 226 15.56 -19.61 -14.85
CA ASP A 226 16.71 -18.92 -14.24
C ASP A 226 16.64 -18.99 -12.71
N ALA A 227 17.34 -19.96 -12.14
CA ALA A 227 17.43 -20.17 -10.69
C ALA A 227 18.26 -19.07 -9.98
N SER A 228 18.95 -18.18 -10.71
CA SER A 228 19.75 -17.10 -10.12
C SER A 228 18.94 -15.89 -9.70
N ARG A 229 17.71 -15.77 -10.15
CA ARG A 229 16.83 -14.65 -9.85
C ARG A 229 16.35 -14.66 -8.39
N THR A 230 16.45 -13.51 -7.74
CA THR A 230 16.14 -13.34 -6.31
C THR A 230 14.96 -12.39 -6.04
N ASP A 231 14.31 -11.89 -7.10
CA ASP A 231 13.13 -11.04 -6.98
C ASP A 231 11.91 -11.80 -6.42
N ILE A 232 10.94 -11.04 -5.90
CA ILE A 232 9.78 -11.62 -5.21
C ILE A 232 8.94 -12.49 -6.14
N LEU A 233 8.74 -12.10 -7.41
CA LEU A 233 8.00 -12.92 -8.38
C LEU A 233 8.62 -14.30 -8.56
N SER A 234 9.94 -14.37 -8.78
CA SER A 234 10.67 -15.64 -8.93
C SER A 234 10.52 -16.54 -7.70
N LEU A 235 10.55 -15.93 -6.51
CA LEU A 235 10.34 -16.65 -5.26
C LEU A 235 8.93 -17.19 -5.10
N LEU A 236 7.92 -16.38 -5.42
CA LEU A 236 6.52 -16.80 -5.38
C LEU A 236 6.23 -17.92 -6.38
N MET A 237 6.85 -17.88 -7.57
CA MET A 237 6.73 -18.93 -8.59
C MET A 237 7.33 -20.25 -8.13
N SER A 238 8.42 -20.20 -7.35
CA SER A 238 9.07 -21.39 -6.79
C SER A 238 8.41 -21.91 -5.51
N ALA A 239 7.64 -21.06 -4.81
CA ALA A 239 6.99 -21.41 -3.56
C ALA A 239 5.96 -22.53 -3.74
N ARG A 240 5.85 -23.39 -2.73
CA ARG A 240 4.88 -24.49 -2.68
C ARG A 240 4.16 -24.43 -1.34
N ASP A 241 2.89 -24.75 -1.34
CA ASP A 241 2.09 -24.91 -0.14
C ASP A 241 2.34 -26.28 0.53
N GLU A 242 1.64 -26.54 1.63
CA GLU A 242 1.77 -27.79 2.39
C GLU A 242 1.39 -29.04 1.57
N ALA A 243 0.56 -28.87 0.54
CA ALA A 243 0.19 -29.93 -0.40
C ALA A 243 1.14 -30.02 -1.62
N GLY A 244 2.24 -29.25 -1.62
CA GLY A 244 3.19 -29.18 -2.72
C GLY A 244 2.69 -28.41 -3.95
N GLN A 245 1.56 -27.68 -3.85
CA GLN A 245 0.97 -26.98 -4.97
C GLN A 245 1.59 -25.59 -5.14
N PRO A 246 1.93 -25.18 -6.38
CA PRO A 246 2.39 -23.83 -6.67
C PRO A 246 1.23 -22.83 -6.67
N MET A 247 1.57 -21.54 -6.69
CA MET A 247 0.61 -20.49 -7.02
C MET A 247 0.25 -20.54 -8.52
N THR A 248 -1.04 -20.37 -8.82
CA THR A 248 -1.52 -20.20 -10.19
C THR A 248 -1.14 -18.83 -10.73
N ASP A 249 -1.15 -18.63 -12.05
CA ASP A 249 -0.86 -17.32 -12.68
C ASP A 249 -1.83 -16.24 -12.23
N VAL A 250 -3.09 -16.61 -11.97
CA VAL A 250 -4.10 -15.68 -11.45
C VAL A 250 -3.78 -15.28 -10.02
N GLU A 251 -3.39 -16.22 -9.16
CA GLU A 251 -2.95 -15.93 -7.80
C GLU A 251 -1.70 -15.04 -7.81
N LEU A 252 -0.69 -15.37 -8.61
CA LEU A 252 0.52 -14.55 -8.76
C LEU A 252 0.17 -13.12 -9.18
N ARG A 253 -0.62 -12.96 -10.25
CA ARG A 253 -1.06 -11.65 -10.73
C ARG A 253 -1.76 -10.84 -9.62
N ASP A 254 -2.66 -11.47 -8.86
CA ASP A 254 -3.43 -10.81 -7.82
C ASP A 254 -2.53 -10.38 -6.64
N GLN A 255 -1.55 -11.20 -6.26
CA GLN A 255 -0.55 -10.83 -5.25
C GLN A 255 0.38 -9.72 -5.74
N LEU A 256 0.85 -9.78 -6.99
CA LEU A 256 1.70 -8.74 -7.57
C LEU A 256 1.00 -7.39 -7.59
N MET A 257 -0.28 -7.35 -7.98
CA MET A 257 -1.08 -6.11 -7.92
C MET A 257 -1.24 -5.61 -6.48
N THR A 258 -1.38 -6.51 -5.54
CA THR A 258 -1.48 -6.15 -4.11
C THR A 258 -0.18 -5.51 -3.62
N LEU A 259 0.97 -6.10 -3.92
CA LEU A 259 2.28 -5.58 -3.55
C LEU A 259 2.56 -4.21 -4.20
N LEU A 260 2.26 -4.06 -5.49
CA LEU A 260 2.41 -2.81 -6.21
C LEU A 260 1.58 -1.68 -5.59
N LEU A 261 0.32 -1.96 -5.30
CA LEU A 261 -0.58 -0.95 -4.72
C LEU A 261 -0.18 -0.61 -3.28
N ALA A 262 0.10 -1.61 -2.47
CA ALA A 262 0.42 -1.43 -1.06
C ALA A 262 1.75 -0.69 -0.85
N GLY A 263 2.77 -1.00 -1.64
CA GLY A 263 4.12 -0.49 -1.40
C GLY A 263 4.44 0.87 -2.04
N HIS A 264 3.68 1.32 -3.04
CA HIS A 264 3.99 2.55 -3.76
C HIS A 264 3.53 3.81 -3.02
N GLU A 265 2.23 4.05 -2.95
CA GLU A 265 1.68 5.32 -2.48
C GLU A 265 1.85 5.49 -0.96
N THR A 266 1.72 4.40 -0.21
CA THR A 266 1.88 4.44 1.24
C THR A 266 3.30 4.81 1.64
N THR A 267 4.29 4.18 1.04
CA THR A 267 5.71 4.44 1.29
C THR A 267 6.09 5.85 0.86
N ALA A 268 5.68 6.26 -0.35
CA ALA A 268 5.98 7.60 -0.86
C ALA A 268 5.39 8.71 0.03
N SER A 269 4.18 8.53 0.52
CA SER A 269 3.53 9.50 1.42
C SER A 269 4.21 9.56 2.78
N ALA A 270 4.58 8.41 3.37
CA ALA A 270 5.31 8.36 4.63
C ALA A 270 6.66 9.07 4.53
N LEU A 271 7.43 8.80 3.47
CA LEU A 271 8.70 9.44 3.21
C LEU A 271 8.57 10.96 3.00
N ALA A 272 7.56 11.39 2.25
CA ALA A 272 7.31 12.81 2.01
C ALA A 272 7.00 13.56 3.32
N TRP A 273 6.19 12.99 4.20
CA TRP A 273 5.89 13.57 5.50
C TRP A 273 7.09 13.56 6.45
N ALA A 274 7.88 12.48 6.45
CA ALA A 274 9.09 12.43 7.27
C ALA A 274 10.08 13.53 6.84
N LEU A 275 10.33 13.67 5.54
CA LEU A 275 11.22 14.73 5.03
C LEU A 275 10.67 16.12 5.31
N TYR A 276 9.37 16.33 5.18
CA TYR A 276 8.74 17.62 5.53
C TYR A 276 9.07 18.01 6.98
N TRP A 277 8.89 17.11 7.94
CA TRP A 277 9.15 17.41 9.34
C TRP A 277 10.64 17.56 9.67
N VAL A 278 11.48 16.74 9.08
CA VAL A 278 12.95 16.86 9.25
C VAL A 278 13.43 18.22 8.76
N GLU A 279 12.90 18.74 7.66
CA GLU A 279 13.27 20.07 7.14
C GLU A 279 12.63 21.22 7.93
N GLN A 280 11.43 21.01 8.51
CA GLN A 280 10.77 22.04 9.34
C GLN A 280 11.39 22.16 10.74
N LEU A 281 12.08 21.13 11.22
CA LEU A 281 12.64 21.07 12.58
C LEU A 281 14.16 20.89 12.52
N PRO A 282 14.95 21.99 12.48
CA PRO A 282 16.40 21.93 12.35
C PRO A 282 17.08 21.07 13.42
N GLU A 283 16.57 21.11 14.66
CA GLU A 283 17.08 20.27 15.76
C GLU A 283 16.90 18.78 15.53
N VAL A 284 15.83 18.36 14.85
CA VAL A 284 15.59 16.96 14.45
C VAL A 284 16.57 16.57 13.36
N ARG A 285 16.72 17.43 12.34
CA ARG A 285 17.67 17.22 11.25
C ARG A 285 19.11 17.07 11.78
N ASP A 286 19.54 17.97 12.65
CA ASP A 286 20.91 17.97 13.18
C ASP A 286 21.19 16.70 14.01
N LYS A 287 20.24 16.27 14.84
CA LYS A 287 20.34 14.99 15.56
C LYS A 287 20.39 13.78 14.63
N LEU A 288 19.57 13.77 13.56
CA LEU A 288 19.61 12.70 12.55
C LEU A 288 20.96 12.67 11.84
N LEU A 289 21.50 13.82 11.45
CA LEU A 289 22.82 13.91 10.81
C LEU A 289 23.91 13.42 11.75
N GLN A 290 23.84 13.78 13.03
CA GLN A 290 24.77 13.29 14.06
C GLN A 290 24.69 11.77 14.20
N GLU A 291 23.47 11.19 14.27
CA GLU A 291 23.29 9.74 14.36
C GLU A 291 23.79 9.03 13.09
N LEU A 292 23.45 9.54 11.91
CA LEU A 292 23.92 9.01 10.64
C LEU A 292 25.45 9.05 10.50
N SER A 293 26.11 10.08 11.06
CA SER A 293 27.57 10.19 11.04
C SER A 293 28.29 9.11 11.87
N THR A 294 27.57 8.35 12.69
CA THR A 294 28.14 7.20 13.42
C THR A 294 28.30 5.96 12.54
N LEU A 295 27.66 5.95 11.37
CA LEU A 295 27.79 4.86 10.40
C LEU A 295 29.06 5.05 9.57
N SER A 296 29.79 3.95 9.37
CA SER A 296 30.89 3.94 8.40
C SER A 296 30.35 4.04 6.97
N PRO A 297 31.08 4.66 6.03
CA PRO A 297 30.71 4.64 4.60
C PRO A 297 30.48 3.24 4.03
N ASP A 298 31.18 2.24 4.59
CA ASP A 298 31.06 0.83 4.17
C ASP A 298 30.01 0.05 4.97
N SER A 299 29.22 0.74 5.80
CA SER A 299 28.18 0.09 6.60
C SER A 299 27.12 -0.54 5.71
N GLU A 300 26.68 -1.74 6.08
CA GLU A 300 25.56 -2.37 5.39
C GLU A 300 24.28 -1.52 5.51
N PRO A 301 23.44 -1.46 4.44
CA PRO A 301 22.19 -0.69 4.47
C PRO A 301 21.27 -1.07 5.65
N THR A 302 21.34 -2.32 6.10
CA THR A 302 20.56 -2.79 7.26
C THR A 302 21.00 -2.17 8.59
N ALA A 303 22.20 -1.59 8.67
CA ALA A 303 22.65 -0.85 9.85
C ALA A 303 21.79 0.40 10.10
N ILE A 304 21.28 1.03 9.03
CA ILE A 304 20.40 2.20 9.11
C ILE A 304 19.12 1.86 9.90
N ASN A 305 18.59 0.65 9.76
CA ASN A 305 17.39 0.22 10.48
C ASN A 305 17.58 0.08 12.00
N ARG A 306 18.82 0.09 12.47
CA ARG A 306 19.17 -0.02 13.89
C ARG A 306 19.37 1.33 14.57
N LEU A 307 19.28 2.42 13.83
CA LEU A 307 19.43 3.77 14.33
C LEU A 307 18.18 4.16 15.15
N PRO A 308 18.31 4.34 16.47
CA PRO A 308 17.15 4.53 17.33
C PRO A 308 16.45 5.87 17.11
N TYR A 309 17.20 6.94 16.84
CA TYR A 309 16.59 8.24 16.60
C TYR A 309 15.86 8.31 15.26
N LEU A 310 16.45 7.76 14.21
CA LEU A 310 15.79 7.61 12.91
C LEU A 310 14.50 6.78 13.04
N SER A 311 14.54 5.68 13.77
CA SER A 311 13.35 4.86 14.06
C SER A 311 12.27 5.68 14.77
N ALA A 312 12.64 6.49 15.78
CA ALA A 312 11.71 7.35 16.50
C ALA A 312 11.08 8.41 15.58
N VAL A 313 11.86 9.04 14.70
CA VAL A 313 11.36 10.01 13.72
C VAL A 313 10.36 9.37 12.76
N CYS A 314 10.65 8.16 12.26
CA CYS A 314 9.71 7.42 11.40
C CYS A 314 8.41 7.07 12.14
N GLN A 315 8.50 6.56 13.36
CA GLN A 315 7.34 6.21 14.18
C GLN A 315 6.50 7.44 14.51
N GLU A 316 7.10 8.56 14.88
CA GLU A 316 6.40 9.80 15.19
C GLU A 316 5.74 10.40 13.94
N THR A 317 6.40 10.35 12.80
CA THR A 317 5.81 10.75 11.53
C THR A 317 4.53 9.95 11.24
N LEU A 318 4.58 8.63 11.37
CA LEU A 318 3.42 7.76 11.14
C LEU A 318 2.33 7.93 12.21
N ARG A 319 2.68 8.31 13.44
CA ARG A 319 1.73 8.64 14.48
C ARG A 319 0.95 9.92 14.16
N ILE A 320 1.62 10.97 13.69
CA ILE A 320 1.01 12.26 13.36
C ILE A 320 0.23 12.18 12.03
N TYR A 321 0.82 11.50 11.04
CA TYR A 321 0.24 11.33 9.69
C TYR A 321 0.11 9.85 9.35
N PRO A 322 -0.87 9.15 9.95
CA PRO A 322 -1.14 7.77 9.60
C PRO A 322 -1.57 7.69 8.13
N ILE A 323 -0.85 6.89 7.35
CA ILE A 323 -1.13 6.75 5.92
C ILE A 323 -2.48 6.07 5.68
N ALA A 324 -2.83 5.10 6.52
CA ALA A 324 -4.15 4.51 6.56
C ALA A 324 -4.92 5.11 7.76
N LEU A 325 -5.83 6.02 7.48
CA LEU A 325 -6.64 6.66 8.50
C LEU A 325 -7.54 5.67 9.25
N ILE A 326 -7.94 4.60 8.60
CA ILE A 326 -8.85 3.59 9.14
C ILE A 326 -8.28 2.21 8.81
N CYS A 327 -8.15 1.38 9.84
CA CYS A 327 -7.87 -0.05 9.73
C CYS A 327 -9.15 -0.84 9.96
N SER A 328 -9.46 -1.82 9.13
CA SER A 328 -10.68 -2.64 9.23
C SER A 328 -10.34 -4.12 9.18
#